data_29011f49c20bc3d1dfcfc014b6ba396a
#
_entry.id   29011f49c20bc3d1dfcfc014b6ba396a
#
_cell.length_a   1.000
_cell.length_b   1.000
_cell.length_c   1.000
_cell.angle_alpha   90.00
_cell.angle_beta   90.00
_cell.angle_gamma   90.00
#
_symmetry.space_group_name_H-M   'P 1'
#
loop_
_entity.id
_entity.type
_entity.pdbx_description
1 polymer ?
#
loop_
_entity_poly.entity_id
_entity_poly.type
_entity_poly.pdbx_seq_one_letter_code
_entity_poly.pdbx_strand_id
1 'polypeptide(L)'
;MIDLQLNGYKGVDFNGDGVSTDAIRRACLAYRADGGHRLLATVITDELSTMAARIGRLAAAHREDPTVRDVMAGIHVEGPFISPEPGYVGAHPARHVRPATVAAAETLVAAGEGLVRSRTLAPGPGARVAGELQVNEGRCSRATTTARPPRGRGGAGSRRVAG
;
A
#
# COMPACT_ATOMS: atom_id res chain seq x y z
N MET A 1 -20.73 -1.14 1.10
CA MET A 1 -19.49 -0.92 1.90
C MET A 1 -18.28 -1.25 1.04
N ILE A 2 -17.20 -0.49 1.13
CA ILE A 2 -15.92 -0.80 0.48
C ILE A 2 -14.87 -1.08 1.56
N ASP A 3 -14.14 -2.20 1.44
CA ASP A 3 -12.98 -2.50 2.27
C ASP A 3 -11.73 -1.92 1.60
N LEU A 4 -11.01 -1.05 2.32
CA LEU A 4 -9.85 -0.35 1.76
C LEU A 4 -8.53 -1.09 1.98
N GLN A 5 -8.55 -2.23 2.72
CA GLN A 5 -7.34 -2.98 3.05
C GLN A 5 -7.66 -4.46 3.29
N LEU A 6 -7.73 -5.24 2.22
CA LEU A 6 -7.98 -6.67 2.28
C LEU A 6 -6.77 -7.45 1.75
N ASN A 7 -6.08 -8.18 2.61
CA ASN A 7 -4.88 -8.96 2.26
C ASN A 7 -5.19 -10.31 1.62
N GLY A 8 -6.43 -10.76 1.75
CA GLY A 8 -6.92 -12.03 1.25
C GLY A 8 -8.29 -12.36 1.83
N TYR A 9 -8.93 -13.44 1.37
CA TYR A 9 -10.24 -13.85 1.87
C TYR A 9 -10.47 -15.34 1.78
N LYS A 10 -11.06 -15.95 2.83
CA LYS A 10 -11.42 -17.40 2.90
C LYS A 10 -10.28 -18.31 2.45
N GLY A 11 -9.08 -18.10 3.01
CA GLY A 11 -7.91 -18.93 2.73
C GLY A 11 -7.14 -18.60 1.45
N VAL A 12 -7.56 -17.59 0.70
CA VAL A 12 -6.78 -17.05 -0.43
C VAL A 12 -6.01 -15.83 0.05
N ASP A 13 -4.69 -15.90 0.00
CA ASP A 13 -3.78 -14.79 0.30
C ASP A 13 -3.37 -14.09 -0.99
N PHE A 14 -3.68 -12.80 -1.14
CA PHE A 14 -3.29 -12.00 -2.31
C PHE A 14 -1.78 -11.78 -2.40
N ASN A 15 -1.06 -11.99 -1.30
CA ASN A 15 0.39 -11.90 -1.20
C ASN A 15 1.09 -13.25 -1.40
N GLY A 16 0.33 -14.33 -1.57
CA GLY A 16 0.87 -15.66 -1.82
C GLY A 16 1.59 -15.76 -3.17
N ASP A 17 2.67 -16.53 -3.21
CA ASP A 17 3.39 -16.77 -4.45
C ASP A 17 2.55 -17.67 -5.38
N GLY A 18 2.36 -17.21 -6.63
CA GLY A 18 1.64 -17.99 -7.64
C GLY A 18 0.11 -18.05 -7.45
N VAL A 19 -0.51 -17.15 -6.68
CA VAL A 19 -1.96 -17.10 -6.57
C VAL A 19 -2.59 -16.94 -7.96
N SER A 20 -3.52 -17.83 -8.33
CA SER A 20 -4.13 -17.85 -9.66
C SER A 20 -5.32 -16.88 -9.75
N THR A 21 -5.65 -16.46 -10.98
CA THR A 21 -6.87 -15.66 -11.27
C THR A 21 -8.12 -16.35 -10.71
N ASP A 22 -8.23 -17.68 -10.83
CA ASP A 22 -9.36 -18.44 -10.29
C ASP A 22 -9.43 -18.40 -8.75
N ALA A 23 -8.29 -18.44 -8.06
CA ALA A 23 -8.26 -18.28 -6.61
C ALA A 23 -8.71 -16.87 -6.19
N ILE A 24 -8.23 -15.83 -6.88
CA ILE A 24 -8.66 -14.44 -6.66
C ILE A 24 -10.17 -14.30 -6.89
N ARG A 25 -10.69 -14.89 -7.97
CA ARG A 25 -12.13 -14.90 -8.26
C ARG A 25 -12.94 -15.55 -7.14
N ARG A 26 -12.50 -16.72 -6.63
CA ARG A 26 -13.16 -17.39 -5.50
C ARG A 26 -13.19 -16.51 -4.24
N ALA A 27 -12.08 -15.82 -3.94
CA ALA A 27 -12.04 -14.88 -2.82
C ALA A 27 -13.05 -13.73 -3.00
N CYS A 28 -13.14 -13.16 -4.20
CA CYS A 28 -14.11 -12.11 -4.53
C CYS A 28 -15.55 -12.58 -4.38
N LEU A 29 -15.88 -13.78 -4.86
CA LEU A 29 -17.23 -14.37 -4.73
C LEU A 29 -17.58 -14.60 -3.26
N ALA A 30 -16.66 -15.18 -2.47
CA ALA A 30 -16.88 -15.41 -1.05
C ALA A 30 -17.05 -14.08 -0.27
N TYR A 31 -16.26 -13.07 -0.59
CA TYR A 31 -16.40 -11.73 0.00
C TYR A 31 -17.77 -11.12 -0.28
N ARG A 32 -18.30 -11.26 -1.50
CA ARG A 32 -19.65 -10.81 -1.85
C ARG A 32 -20.74 -11.61 -1.13
N ALA A 33 -20.59 -12.91 -1.03
CA ALA A 33 -21.54 -13.79 -0.34
C ALA A 33 -21.67 -13.43 1.16
N ASP A 34 -20.59 -12.95 1.78
CA ASP A 34 -20.58 -12.48 3.16
C ASP A 34 -20.99 -10.98 3.30
N GLY A 35 -21.57 -10.38 2.23
CA GLY A 35 -22.13 -9.01 2.25
C GLY A 35 -21.15 -7.89 1.90
N GLY A 36 -19.93 -8.23 1.48
CA GLY A 36 -18.99 -7.25 0.95
C GLY A 36 -19.40 -6.75 -0.44
N HIS A 37 -19.15 -5.47 -0.72
CA HIS A 37 -19.48 -4.92 -2.05
C HIS A 37 -18.24 -4.78 -2.92
N ARG A 38 -17.26 -4.01 -2.46
CA ARG A 38 -16.00 -3.74 -3.17
C ARG A 38 -14.83 -3.74 -2.21
N LEU A 39 -13.65 -4.04 -2.72
CA LEU A 39 -12.41 -4.08 -1.93
C LEU A 39 -11.23 -3.44 -2.67
N LEU A 40 -10.22 -3.04 -1.92
CA LEU A 40 -8.86 -2.84 -2.41
C LEU A 40 -8.02 -4.04 -2.01
N ALA A 41 -7.53 -4.80 -3.00
CA ALA A 41 -6.60 -5.89 -2.74
C ALA A 41 -5.27 -5.32 -2.25
N THR A 42 -4.80 -5.78 -1.08
CA THR A 42 -3.63 -5.19 -0.43
C THR A 42 -2.38 -6.03 -0.67
N VAL A 43 -1.35 -5.38 -1.20
CA VAL A 43 0.00 -5.95 -1.34
C VAL A 43 0.88 -5.36 -0.26
N ILE A 44 1.39 -6.23 0.63
CA ILE A 44 2.22 -5.83 1.78
C ILE A 44 3.70 -5.75 1.41
N THR A 45 4.48 -5.11 2.29
CA THR A 45 5.94 -4.96 2.17
C THR A 45 6.66 -6.28 1.90
N ASP A 46 7.43 -6.31 0.83
CA ASP A 46 8.35 -7.37 0.46
C ASP A 46 9.48 -6.77 -0.41
N GLU A 47 10.30 -7.63 -1.01
CA GLU A 47 11.24 -7.21 -2.03
C GLU A 47 10.49 -6.54 -3.21
N LEU A 48 11.05 -5.46 -3.76
CA LEU A 48 10.34 -4.60 -4.71
C LEU A 48 9.85 -5.36 -5.96
N SER A 49 10.65 -6.28 -6.48
CA SER A 49 10.30 -7.12 -7.63
C SER A 49 9.16 -8.08 -7.29
N THR A 50 9.16 -8.65 -6.09
CA THR A 50 8.11 -9.51 -5.59
C THR A 50 6.79 -8.75 -5.46
N MET A 51 6.83 -7.54 -4.88
CA MET A 51 5.65 -6.68 -4.80
C MET A 51 5.11 -6.32 -6.19
N ALA A 52 5.99 -5.92 -7.12
CA ALA A 52 5.59 -5.62 -8.49
C ALA A 52 4.95 -6.83 -9.19
N ALA A 53 5.50 -8.03 -9.01
CA ALA A 53 4.93 -9.26 -9.56
C ALA A 53 3.55 -9.58 -8.98
N ARG A 54 3.34 -9.40 -7.65
CA ARG A 54 2.03 -9.58 -7.00
C ARG A 54 1.01 -8.57 -7.51
N ILE A 55 1.39 -7.30 -7.61
CA ILE A 55 0.55 -6.23 -8.17
C ILE A 55 0.15 -6.57 -9.61
N GLY A 56 1.10 -6.99 -10.44
CA GLY A 56 0.84 -7.37 -11.84
C GLY A 56 -0.12 -8.56 -11.96
N ARG A 57 -0.02 -9.55 -11.08
CA ARG A 57 -0.99 -10.67 -11.06
C ARG A 57 -2.42 -10.21 -10.71
N LEU A 58 -2.56 -9.32 -9.73
CA LEU A 58 -3.86 -8.75 -9.39
C LEU A 58 -4.43 -7.91 -10.54
N ALA A 59 -3.58 -7.13 -11.22
CA ALA A 59 -3.98 -6.37 -12.40
C ALA A 59 -4.42 -7.28 -13.56
N ALA A 60 -3.69 -8.35 -13.81
CA ALA A 60 -4.05 -9.36 -14.81
C ALA A 60 -5.40 -10.02 -14.47
N ALA A 61 -5.59 -10.47 -13.24
CA ALA A 61 -6.84 -11.05 -12.79
C ALA A 61 -8.03 -10.09 -12.95
N HIS A 62 -7.85 -8.81 -12.63
CA HIS A 62 -8.86 -7.78 -12.81
C HIS A 62 -9.19 -7.55 -14.30
N ARG A 63 -8.20 -7.60 -15.19
CA ARG A 63 -8.40 -7.45 -16.63
C ARG A 63 -9.13 -8.64 -17.24
N GLU A 64 -8.79 -9.85 -16.79
CA GLU A 64 -9.24 -11.11 -17.39
C GLU A 64 -10.59 -11.59 -16.88
N ASP A 65 -10.92 -11.32 -15.62
CA ASP A 65 -12.12 -11.86 -14.99
C ASP A 65 -13.13 -10.76 -14.61
N PRO A 66 -14.37 -10.81 -15.14
CA PRO A 66 -15.40 -9.81 -14.88
C PRO A 66 -15.86 -9.77 -13.41
N THR A 67 -15.84 -10.91 -12.69
CA THR A 67 -16.18 -10.95 -11.26
C THR A 67 -15.12 -10.21 -10.43
N VAL A 68 -13.84 -10.47 -10.72
CA VAL A 68 -12.74 -9.77 -10.07
C VAL A 68 -12.84 -8.27 -10.35
N ARG A 69 -13.11 -7.87 -11.58
CA ARG A 69 -13.27 -6.46 -11.98
C ARG A 69 -14.41 -5.77 -11.25
N ASP A 70 -15.51 -6.45 -11.03
CA ASP A 70 -16.67 -5.89 -10.34
C ASP A 70 -16.44 -5.73 -8.83
N VAL A 71 -15.69 -6.64 -8.20
CA VAL A 71 -15.47 -6.65 -6.74
C VAL A 71 -14.21 -5.89 -6.35
N MET A 72 -13.10 -6.11 -7.06
CA MET A 72 -11.83 -5.44 -6.77
C MET A 72 -11.82 -4.04 -7.38
N ALA A 73 -12.05 -3.00 -6.56
CA ALA A 73 -12.06 -1.60 -6.98
C ALA A 73 -10.65 -1.06 -7.33
N GLY A 74 -9.62 -1.77 -6.91
CA GLY A 74 -8.22 -1.41 -7.11
C GLY A 74 -7.29 -2.13 -6.16
N ILE A 75 -6.06 -1.62 -6.09
CA ILE A 75 -4.98 -2.18 -5.29
C ILE A 75 -4.53 -1.13 -4.27
N HIS A 76 -4.36 -1.57 -3.02
CA HIS A 76 -3.66 -0.84 -1.97
C HIS A 76 -2.24 -1.39 -1.83
N VAL A 77 -1.23 -0.52 -1.90
CA VAL A 77 0.18 -0.88 -1.71
C VAL A 77 0.61 -0.48 -0.30
N GLU A 78 0.77 -1.45 0.59
CA GLU A 78 1.14 -1.26 1.99
C GLU A 78 2.66 -1.42 2.17
N GLY A 79 3.36 -0.31 2.14
CA GLY A 79 4.82 -0.26 2.11
C GLY A 79 5.38 -0.37 0.68
N PRO A 80 6.67 -0.63 0.51
CA PRO A 80 7.74 -0.80 1.49
C PRO A 80 8.28 0.52 2.10
N PHE A 81 7.67 1.65 1.79
CA PHE A 81 8.10 3.01 2.14
C PHE A 81 7.56 3.45 3.51
N ILE A 82 7.58 2.55 4.47
CA ILE A 82 7.13 2.77 5.86
C ILE A 82 8.33 3.08 6.77
N SER A 83 8.05 3.44 8.04
CA SER A 83 9.13 3.71 9.00
C SER A 83 9.82 2.40 9.42
N PRO A 84 11.15 2.33 9.41
CA PRO A 84 11.89 1.18 9.92
C PRO A 84 11.98 1.14 11.46
N GLU A 85 11.50 2.17 12.15
CA GLU A 85 11.63 2.26 13.60
C GLU A 85 10.80 1.21 14.33
N PRO A 86 11.33 0.61 15.42
CA PRO A 86 10.59 -0.33 16.26
C PRO A 86 9.24 0.26 16.72
N GLY A 87 8.17 -0.53 16.62
CA GLY A 87 6.81 -0.10 16.94
C GLY A 87 6.06 0.54 15.76
N TYR A 88 6.76 1.16 14.79
CA TYR A 88 6.15 1.68 13.56
C TYR A 88 6.21 0.70 12.40
N VAL A 89 7.25 -0.12 12.33
CA VAL A 89 7.38 -1.15 11.30
C VAL A 89 6.30 -2.24 11.40
N GLY A 90 5.74 -2.44 12.59
CA GLY A 90 4.68 -3.43 12.82
C GLY A 90 5.12 -4.84 12.45
N ALA A 91 4.25 -5.56 11.76
CA ALA A 91 4.49 -6.92 11.27
C ALA A 91 5.26 -6.98 9.94
N HIS A 92 5.61 -5.83 9.35
CA HIS A 92 6.31 -5.81 8.07
C HIS A 92 7.76 -6.29 8.21
N PRO A 93 8.28 -7.06 7.25
CA PRO A 93 9.68 -7.51 7.27
C PRO A 93 10.64 -6.31 7.16
N ALA A 94 11.30 -5.95 8.27
CA ALA A 94 12.16 -4.78 8.36
C ALA A 94 13.26 -4.74 7.27
N ARG A 95 13.75 -5.91 6.83
CA ARG A 95 14.77 -6.05 5.77
C ARG A 95 14.31 -5.51 4.40
N HIS A 96 13.00 -5.42 4.16
CA HIS A 96 12.43 -4.94 2.90
C HIS A 96 11.91 -3.51 2.99
N VAL A 97 11.86 -2.94 4.21
CA VAL A 97 11.53 -1.52 4.40
C VAL A 97 12.63 -0.65 3.81
N ARG A 98 12.24 0.36 3.05
CA ARG A 98 13.17 1.22 2.34
C ARG A 98 12.69 2.67 2.27
N PRO A 99 13.61 3.63 2.10
CA PRO A 99 13.24 5.01 1.83
C PRO A 99 12.39 5.13 0.56
N ALA A 100 11.39 6.01 0.58
CA ALA A 100 10.61 6.32 -0.59
C ALA A 100 11.46 7.03 -1.65
N THR A 101 11.42 6.51 -2.87
CA THR A 101 11.96 7.18 -4.06
C THR A 101 10.90 7.15 -5.17
N VAL A 102 10.90 8.15 -6.04
CA VAL A 102 9.94 8.22 -7.16
C VAL A 102 10.07 6.98 -8.04
N ALA A 103 11.28 6.62 -8.45
CA ALA A 103 11.51 5.47 -9.33
C ALA A 103 10.99 4.14 -8.75
N ALA A 104 11.21 3.89 -7.44
CA ALA A 104 10.69 2.70 -6.80
C ALA A 104 9.16 2.71 -6.70
N ALA A 105 8.57 3.87 -6.44
CA ALA A 105 7.12 4.01 -6.37
C ALA A 105 6.47 3.87 -7.76
N GLU A 106 7.08 4.45 -8.80
CA GLU A 106 6.63 4.31 -10.20
C GLU A 106 6.68 2.84 -10.65
N THR A 107 7.70 2.07 -10.24
CA THR A 107 7.78 0.63 -10.53
C THR A 107 6.53 -0.10 -10.04
N LEU A 108 6.11 0.15 -8.80
CA LEU A 108 4.92 -0.49 -8.23
C LEU A 108 3.62 0.00 -8.87
N VAL A 109 3.54 1.29 -9.19
CA VAL A 109 2.37 1.88 -9.84
C VAL A 109 2.20 1.37 -11.26
N ALA A 110 3.29 1.32 -12.03
CA ALA A 110 3.29 0.80 -13.41
C ALA A 110 2.83 -0.67 -13.46
N ALA A 111 3.28 -1.50 -12.52
CA ALA A 111 2.86 -2.89 -12.41
C ALA A 111 1.33 -3.04 -12.21
N GLY A 112 0.67 -2.05 -11.67
CA GLY A 112 -0.78 -2.06 -11.41
C GLY A 112 -1.65 -1.61 -12.58
N GLU A 113 -1.09 -1.24 -13.71
CA GLU A 113 -1.84 -0.85 -14.92
C GLU A 113 -2.99 0.16 -14.64
N GLY A 114 -2.73 1.12 -13.73
CA GLY A 114 -3.72 2.11 -13.31
C GLY A 114 -4.71 1.64 -12.22
N LEU A 115 -4.53 0.47 -11.62
CA LEU A 115 -5.37 -0.04 -10.53
C LEU A 115 -4.86 0.32 -9.13
N VAL A 116 -3.65 0.82 -8.99
CA VAL A 116 -3.15 1.30 -7.69
C VAL A 116 -3.94 2.54 -7.26
N ARG A 117 -4.73 2.42 -6.19
CA ARG A 117 -5.62 3.47 -5.68
C ARG A 117 -5.16 4.07 -4.36
N SER A 118 -4.39 3.33 -3.60
CA SER A 118 -3.91 3.74 -2.27
C SER A 118 -2.50 3.24 -2.04
N ARG A 119 -1.73 4.01 -1.29
CA ARG A 119 -0.36 3.67 -0.87
C ARG A 119 -0.13 4.13 0.56
N THR A 120 0.58 3.31 1.34
CA THR A 120 1.05 3.69 2.68
C THR A 120 2.48 4.19 2.59
N LEU A 121 2.71 5.41 3.06
CA LEU A 121 4.00 6.09 3.03
C LEU A 121 4.33 6.65 4.42
N ALA A 122 5.58 6.50 4.87
CA ALA A 122 6.07 7.20 6.05
C ALA A 122 6.17 8.71 5.80
N PRO A 123 5.96 9.57 6.82
CA PRO A 123 6.15 11.02 6.70
C PRO A 123 7.61 11.37 6.34
N GLY A 124 7.82 12.61 5.90
CA GLY A 124 9.14 13.09 5.47
C GLY A 124 9.38 12.83 3.98
N PRO A 125 10.36 12.00 3.58
CA PRO A 125 10.64 11.70 2.18
C PRO A 125 9.42 11.16 1.42
N GLY A 126 8.56 10.39 2.09
CA GLY A 126 7.33 9.85 1.51
C GLY A 126 6.33 10.92 1.08
N ALA A 127 6.23 12.03 1.81
CA ALA A 127 5.33 13.12 1.45
C ALA A 127 5.73 13.81 0.12
N ARG A 128 7.04 13.95 -0.12
CA ARG A 128 7.55 14.51 -1.39
C ARG A 128 7.24 13.58 -2.55
N VAL A 129 7.54 12.28 -2.39
CA VAL A 129 7.25 11.26 -3.41
C VAL A 129 5.76 11.20 -3.71
N ALA A 130 4.90 11.29 -2.69
CA ALA A 130 3.45 11.35 -2.89
C ALA A 130 3.03 12.53 -3.75
N GLY A 131 3.60 13.72 -3.50
CA GLY A 131 3.32 14.94 -4.29
C GLY A 131 3.77 14.80 -5.75
N GLU A 132 4.96 14.30 -5.99
CA GLU A 132 5.49 14.12 -7.35
C GLU A 132 4.67 13.10 -8.15
N LEU A 133 4.26 11.99 -7.53
CA LEU A 133 3.41 10.99 -8.17
C LEU A 133 1.99 11.51 -8.46
N GLN A 134 1.43 12.35 -7.60
CA GLN A 134 0.13 12.99 -7.87
C GLN A 134 0.14 13.88 -9.11
N VAL A 135 1.23 14.61 -9.32
CA VAL A 135 1.38 15.47 -10.50
C VAL A 135 1.50 14.64 -11.77
N ASN A 136 2.26 13.53 -11.73
CA ASN A 136 2.52 12.71 -12.92
C ASN A 136 1.33 11.84 -13.33
N GLU A 137 0.51 11.40 -12.39
CA GLU A 137 -0.60 10.45 -12.67
C GLU A 137 -1.95 11.13 -12.90
N GLY A 138 -2.08 12.43 -12.61
CA GLY A 138 -3.35 13.15 -12.71
C GLY A 138 -4.49 12.56 -11.87
N ARG A 139 -4.18 11.65 -10.94
CA ARG A 139 -5.12 10.91 -10.09
C ARG A 139 -4.73 11.07 -8.62
N CYS A 140 -5.71 11.36 -7.80
CA CYS A 140 -5.54 11.46 -6.35
C CYS A 140 -5.33 10.06 -5.74
N SER A 141 -4.08 9.67 -5.54
CA SER A 141 -3.74 8.53 -4.69
C SER A 141 -3.64 9.03 -3.25
N ARG A 142 -4.47 8.52 -2.36
CA ARG A 142 -4.33 8.87 -0.93
C ARG A 142 -3.07 8.23 -0.37
N ALA A 143 -2.12 9.04 0.04
CA ALA A 143 -1.04 8.59 0.91
C ALA A 143 -1.59 8.48 2.34
N THR A 144 -1.48 7.31 2.97
CA THR A 144 -1.78 7.12 4.38
C THR A 144 -0.47 7.11 5.14
N THR A 145 -0.28 8.03 6.08
CA THR A 145 0.95 8.08 6.89
C THR A 145 0.75 7.27 8.17
N THR A 146 1.64 6.33 8.43
CA THR A 146 1.59 5.45 9.61
C THR A 146 2.41 5.97 10.80
N ALA A 147 3.09 7.11 10.68
CA ALA A 147 3.90 7.67 11.76
C ALA A 147 3.62 9.16 11.99
N ARG A 148 3.50 9.54 13.26
CA ARG A 148 3.49 10.94 13.68
C ARG A 148 4.90 11.51 13.49
N PRO A 149 5.08 12.73 12.95
CA PRO A 149 6.41 13.35 12.87
C PRO A 149 7.00 13.47 14.29
N PRO A 150 8.33 13.29 14.47
CA PRO A 150 8.95 13.47 15.77
C PRO A 150 8.61 14.87 16.27
N ARG A 151 8.14 14.97 17.52
CA ARG A 151 7.98 16.27 18.19
C ARG A 151 9.36 16.89 18.23
N GLY A 152 9.54 18.05 17.62
CA GLY A 152 10.75 18.82 17.74
C GLY A 152 11.13 18.93 19.23
N ARG A 153 12.38 18.62 19.57
CA ARG A 153 12.89 18.87 20.90
C ARG A 153 12.73 20.35 21.15
N GLY A 154 11.78 20.71 21.99
CA GLY A 154 11.68 22.07 22.50
C GLY A 154 13.00 22.43 23.15
N GLY A 155 13.74 23.36 22.58
CA GLY A 155 14.92 23.92 23.19
C GLY A 155 14.54 24.50 24.54
N ALA A 156 15.06 23.91 25.61
CA ALA A 156 15.00 24.49 26.94
C ALA A 156 15.87 25.75 26.90
N GLY A 157 15.26 26.88 26.61
CA GLY A 157 15.85 28.18 26.77
C GLY A 157 16.10 28.41 28.27
N SER A 158 17.32 28.22 28.69
CA SER A 158 17.78 28.66 30.02
C SER A 158 17.71 30.18 30.08
N ARG A 159 16.67 30.73 30.67
CA ARG A 159 16.69 32.12 31.16
C ARG A 159 17.58 32.16 32.37
N ARG A 160 18.81 32.65 32.20
CA ARG A 160 19.61 33.19 33.31
C ARG A 160 18.94 34.48 33.77
N VAL A 161 18.40 34.46 34.98
CA VAL A 161 18.05 35.69 35.68
C VAL A 161 19.35 36.18 36.33
N ALA A 162 19.87 37.34 35.90
CA ALA A 162 20.85 38.09 36.62
C ALA A 162 20.10 38.94 37.66
N GLY A 163 20.43 38.76 38.94
CA GLY A 163 20.13 39.65 40.06
C GLY A 163 21.33 40.51 40.35
#